data_50ae3ef1c20981917cc31216b7e50a49
#
_entry.id   50ae3ef1c20981917cc31216b7e50a49
#
_cell.length_a   1.000
_cell.length_b   1.000
_cell.length_c   1.000
_cell.angle_alpha   90.00
_cell.angle_beta   90.00
_cell.angle_gamma   90.00
#
_symmetry.space_group_name_H-M   'P 1'
#
loop_
_entity.id
_entity.type
_entity.pdbx_description
1 polymer ?
#
loop_
_entity_poly.entity_id
_entity_poly.type
_entity_poly.pdbx_seq_one_letter_code
_entity_poly.pdbx_strand_id
1 'polypeptide(L)' 'MKVILKIRFNASSESFEKFGQNRYFLYLSNPEHEHSSQIIVKILSRKLGVPLEKINFAFKDNTGNWVFDVD' A
#
# COMPACT_ATOMS: atom_id res chain seq x y z
N MET A 1 -12.00 6.78 4.00
CA MET A 1 -11.79 6.35 2.59
C MET A 1 -10.95 5.08 2.59
N LYS A 2 -11.36 4.09 1.85
CA LYS A 2 -10.57 2.87 1.74
C LYS A 2 -9.72 2.91 0.51
N VAL A 3 -8.45 2.52 0.69
CA VAL A 3 -7.49 2.41 -0.41
C VAL A 3 -7.07 0.95 -0.51
N ILE A 4 -7.12 0.40 -1.71
CA ILE A 4 -6.82 -1.00 -1.97
C ILE A 4 -5.54 -1.08 -2.78
N LEU A 5 -4.58 -1.86 -2.27
CA LEU A 5 -3.29 -2.05 -2.94
C LEU A 5 -3.10 -3.49 -3.36
N LYS A 6 -2.72 -3.68 -4.60
CA LYS A 6 -2.13 -4.93 -5.06
C LYS A 6 -0.63 -4.77 -4.96
N ILE A 7 -0.01 -5.55 -4.10
CA ILE A 7 1.40 -5.38 -3.79
C ILE A 7 2.21 -6.57 -4.29
N ARG A 8 3.30 -6.28 -4.96
CA ARG A 8 4.27 -7.29 -5.37
C ARG A 8 5.59 -7.02 -4.69
N PHE A 9 6.02 -7.97 -3.87
CA PHE A 9 7.32 -7.91 -3.20
C PHE A 9 8.38 -8.53 -4.09
N ASN A 10 9.64 -8.24 -3.79
CA ASN A 10 10.80 -8.76 -4.54
C ASN A 10 10.74 -8.39 -6.02
N ALA A 11 10.19 -7.24 -6.34
CA ALA A 11 10.18 -6.75 -7.71
C ALA A 11 11.55 -6.19 -8.08
N SER A 12 11.81 -6.07 -9.38
CA SER A 12 13.09 -5.55 -9.86
C SER A 12 13.25 -4.06 -9.57
N SER A 13 12.15 -3.33 -9.45
CA SER A 13 12.18 -1.91 -9.12
C SER A 13 10.89 -1.51 -8.42
N GLU A 14 10.93 -0.40 -7.69
CA GLU A 14 9.76 0.15 -7.02
C GLU A 14 8.91 0.94 -8.03
N SER A 15 7.59 0.74 -7.97
CA SER A 15 6.67 1.54 -8.76
C SER A 15 5.33 1.65 -8.05
N PHE A 16 4.55 2.68 -8.39
CA PHE A 16 3.26 2.94 -7.79
C PHE A 16 2.34 3.47 -8.88
N GLU A 17 1.30 2.69 -9.22
CA GLU A 17 0.42 3.04 -10.32
C GLU A 17 -1.04 2.91 -9.92
N LYS A 18 -1.87 3.87 -10.32
CA LYS A 18 -3.29 3.83 -10.08
C LYS A 18 -3.96 3.03 -11.20
N PHE A 19 -4.82 2.08 -10.84
CA PHE A 19 -5.57 1.32 -11.84
C PHE A 19 -7.08 1.41 -11.66
N GLY A 20 -7.55 2.19 -10.71
CA GLY A 20 -8.97 2.40 -10.48
C GLY A 20 -9.16 3.43 -9.38
N GLN A 21 -10.39 3.74 -9.04
CA GLN A 21 -10.67 4.70 -7.97
C GLN A 21 -10.22 4.08 -6.64
N ASN A 22 -9.27 4.75 -5.98
CA ASN A 22 -8.67 4.30 -4.71
C ASN A 22 -8.03 2.91 -4.80
N ARG A 23 -7.59 2.51 -6.00
CA ARG A 23 -6.96 1.21 -6.24
C ARG A 23 -5.61 1.43 -6.92
N TYR A 24 -4.57 0.79 -6.39
CA TYR A 24 -3.20 1.02 -6.85
C TYR A 24 -2.43 -0.28 -6.91
N PHE A 25 -1.49 -0.36 -7.84
CA PHE A 25 -0.43 -1.35 -7.84
C PHE A 25 0.78 -0.76 -7.14
N LEU A 26 1.37 -1.51 -6.23
CA LEU A 26 2.62 -1.12 -5.58
C LEU A 26 3.62 -2.26 -5.74
N TYR A 27 4.73 -1.95 -6.38
CA TYR A 27 5.84 -2.89 -6.55
C TYR A 27 6.97 -2.46 -5.65
N LEU A 28 7.46 -3.39 -4.83
CA LEU A 28 8.55 -3.14 -3.90
C LEU A 28 9.69 -4.11 -4.18
N SER A 29 10.91 -3.62 -4.12
CA SER A 29 12.08 -4.47 -4.29
C SER A 29 12.43 -5.27 -3.03
N ASN A 30 11.82 -4.93 -1.90
CA ASN A 30 12.03 -5.61 -0.63
C ASN A 30 11.17 -6.85 -0.53
N PRO A 31 11.59 -7.86 0.27
CA PRO A 31 10.71 -8.99 0.59
C PRO A 31 9.64 -8.57 1.59
N GLU A 32 8.55 -9.32 1.62
CA GLU A 32 7.51 -9.12 2.63
C GLU A 32 8.04 -9.55 3.99
N HIS A 33 7.75 -8.77 5.02
CA HIS A 33 8.11 -9.08 6.40
C HIS A 33 7.09 -8.48 7.37
N GLU A 34 7.28 -8.72 8.67
CA GLU A 34 6.31 -8.32 9.69
C GLU A 34 6.08 -6.82 9.79
N HIS A 35 7.02 -6.01 9.32
CA HIS A 35 6.89 -4.54 9.35
C HIS A 35 6.51 -3.94 8.01
N SER A 36 6.10 -4.77 7.05
CA SER A 36 5.76 -4.30 5.70
C SER A 36 4.64 -3.26 5.72
N SER A 37 3.63 -3.44 6.57
CA SER A 37 2.51 -2.48 6.63
C SER A 37 3.00 -1.08 6.99
N GLN A 38 3.99 -0.95 7.87
CA GLN A 38 4.54 0.35 8.25
C GLN A 38 5.27 1.02 7.09
N ILE A 39 6.01 0.24 6.32
CA ILE A 39 6.72 0.74 5.13
C ILE A 39 5.70 1.22 4.09
N ILE A 40 4.65 0.44 3.88
CA ILE A 40 3.62 0.76 2.90
C ILE A 40 2.87 2.03 3.29
N VAL A 41 2.56 2.21 4.58
CA VAL A 41 1.91 3.43 5.06
C VAL A 41 2.76 4.66 4.75
N LYS A 42 4.08 4.57 4.93
CA LYS A 42 4.97 5.69 4.61
C LYS A 42 4.96 6.01 3.12
N ILE A 43 4.93 4.98 2.27
CA ILE A 43 4.85 5.17 0.82
C ILE A 43 3.52 5.82 0.45
N LEU A 44 2.41 5.33 1.00
CA LEU A 44 1.09 5.91 0.75
C LEU A 44 1.03 7.37 1.17
N SER A 45 1.56 7.69 2.36
CA SER A 45 1.59 9.06 2.85
C SER A 45 2.27 9.98 1.84
N ARG A 46 3.41 9.54 1.33
CA ARG A 46 4.20 10.34 0.38
C ARG A 46 3.49 10.46 -0.98
N LYS A 47 2.92 9.35 -1.47
CA LYS A 47 2.30 9.33 -2.80
C LYS A 47 0.94 10.02 -2.83
N LEU A 48 0.16 9.89 -1.76
CA LEU A 48 -1.18 10.48 -1.69
C LEU A 48 -1.18 11.89 -1.08
N GLY A 49 -0.06 12.29 -0.48
CA GLY A 49 0.00 13.59 0.19
C GLY A 49 -0.86 13.64 1.45
N VAL A 50 -0.98 12.54 2.16
CA VAL A 50 -1.79 12.42 3.38
C VAL A 50 -0.88 12.18 4.57
N PRO A 51 -1.09 12.84 5.72
CA PRO A 51 -0.28 12.61 6.92
C PRO A 51 -0.30 11.14 7.35
N LEU A 52 0.83 10.66 7.86
CA LEU A 52 0.97 9.26 8.30
C LEU A 52 -0.11 8.85 9.30
N GLU A 53 -0.43 9.71 10.24
CA GLU A 53 -1.40 9.40 11.31
C GLU A 53 -2.82 9.22 10.79
N LYS A 54 -3.08 9.56 9.52
CA LYS A 54 -4.40 9.39 8.92
C LYS A 54 -4.52 8.11 8.09
N ILE A 55 -3.45 7.33 8.01
CA ILE A 55 -3.42 6.10 7.23
C ILE A 55 -3.25 4.91 8.17
N ASN A 56 -4.18 3.97 8.12
CA ASN A 56 -4.15 2.78 8.96
C ASN A 56 -4.32 1.52 8.12
N PHE A 57 -3.46 0.54 8.35
CA PHE A 57 -3.63 -0.76 7.72
C PHE A 57 -4.85 -1.45 8.34
N ALA A 58 -5.80 -1.87 7.51
CA ALA A 58 -7.02 -2.53 7.98
C ALA A 58 -6.90 -4.05 7.93
N PHE A 59 -6.67 -4.61 6.73
CA PHE A 59 -6.60 -6.06 6.57
C PHE A 59 -6.11 -6.42 5.17
N LYS A 60 -5.78 -7.70 5.00
CA LYS A 60 -5.60 -8.30 3.67
C LYS A 60 -6.88 -9.03 3.31
N ASP A 61 -7.37 -8.84 2.10
CA ASP A 61 -8.58 -9.53 1.66
C ASP A 61 -8.25 -10.96 1.15
N ASN A 62 -9.30 -11.69 0.71
CA ASN A 62 -9.15 -13.07 0.29
C ASN A 62 -8.30 -13.25 -0.95
N THR A 63 -8.11 -12.20 -1.74
CA THR A 63 -7.31 -12.25 -2.97
C THR A 63 -5.89 -11.71 -2.76
N GLY A 64 -5.53 -11.41 -1.52
CA GLY A 64 -4.20 -10.91 -1.20
C GLY A 64 -4.01 -9.42 -1.38
N ASN A 65 -5.09 -8.67 -1.60
CA ASN A 65 -5.01 -7.22 -1.64
C ASN A 65 -4.87 -6.66 -0.23
N TRP A 66 -4.09 -5.60 -0.10
CA TRP A 66 -3.93 -4.90 1.17
C TRP A 66 -4.89 -3.73 1.21
N VAL A 67 -5.69 -3.66 2.26
CA VAL A 67 -6.70 -2.61 2.43
C VAL A 67 -6.28 -1.67 3.55
N PHE A 68 -6.29 -0.38 3.24
CA PHE A 68 -5.94 0.68 4.19
C PHE A 68 -7.11 1.64 4.36
N ASP A 69 -7.29 2.12 5.59
CA ASP A 69 -8.23 3.21 5.85
C ASP A 69 -7.48 4.52 5.87
N VAL A 70 -7.99 5.50 5.13
CA VAL A 70 -7.45 6.85 5.08
C VAL A 70 -8.52 7.82 5.56
N ASP A 71 -8.24 8.50 6.63
CA ASP A 71 -9.19 9.48 7.22
C ASP A 71 -9.21 10.82 6.46
#